data_d1a54805f7a1ff717233e813b23368bc
#
_entry.id   d1a54805f7a1ff717233e813b23368bc
#
_cell.length_a   1.000
_cell.length_b   1.000
_cell.length_c   1.000
_cell.angle_alpha   90.00
_cell.angle_beta   90.00
_cell.angle_gamma   90.00
#
_symmetry.space_group_name_H-M   'P 1'
#
loop_
_entity.id
_entity.type
_entity.pdbx_description
1 polymer ?
#
loop_
_entity_poly.entity_id
_entity_poly.type
_entity_poly.pdbx_seq_one_letter_code
_entity_poly.pdbx_strand_id
1 'polypeptide(L)'
;MLLLLADYLSQYYRGFNVFQYLTLRAILGVLTALTISLMVGPAMIRWLSQYQIGQHVRNDGPQTHLSKAGTPTMGGALILVAIAMTTLLWSDLHNRYVWVVLAVTMLFGVIGWVDDYKKLVLRNSKGLAGRWKYFWQSVIALAVGGILFATAQTPAETQLLVPFFKDVAIDLGLGYVLLCYFVIVGSSNAVNLTDGLDGLAILPTVMVAAALAVFAYATGNFNFASYLSIPYIRDVGEVAIFCGAIVGAGLGFLWFNAYPAQVFMGDVGALALGAALGVVAIVVRQELVLLVMGGVFVMETVSVILQVASFKLTGRRIFRMAPLHHHFELKGWPEPRVIVRFWIITVILVLVGLATLKIR
;
A
#
# COMPACT_ATOMS: atom_id res chain seq x y z
N MET A 1 -21.05 -7.95 1.59
CA MET A 1 -22.39 -7.78 2.20
C MET A 1 -23.43 -7.29 1.18
N LEU A 2 -23.19 -6.17 0.51
CA LEU A 2 -24.13 -5.64 -0.52
C LEU A 2 -24.30 -6.61 -1.71
N LEU A 3 -23.27 -7.40 -2.06
CA LEU A 3 -23.37 -8.44 -3.07
C LEU A 3 -24.41 -9.51 -2.68
N LEU A 4 -24.36 -10.01 -1.44
CA LEU A 4 -25.35 -10.98 -0.94
C LEU A 4 -26.78 -10.42 -0.95
N LEU A 5 -26.92 -9.13 -0.60
CA LEU A 5 -28.22 -8.45 -0.68
C LEU A 5 -28.68 -8.31 -2.14
N ALA A 6 -27.78 -7.93 -3.04
CA ALA A 6 -28.07 -7.81 -4.47
C ALA A 6 -28.48 -9.17 -5.08
N ASP A 7 -27.81 -10.26 -4.70
CA ASP A 7 -28.16 -11.62 -5.14
C ASP A 7 -29.55 -12.02 -4.65
N TYR A 8 -29.90 -11.71 -3.41
CA TYR A 8 -31.25 -11.93 -2.90
C TYR A 8 -32.30 -11.07 -3.65
N LEU A 9 -32.04 -9.78 -3.84
CA LEU A 9 -32.96 -8.88 -4.53
C LEU A 9 -33.08 -9.19 -6.03
N SER A 10 -32.07 -9.77 -6.66
CA SER A 10 -32.10 -10.17 -8.07
C SER A 10 -33.16 -11.22 -8.38
N GLN A 11 -33.57 -11.99 -7.38
CA GLN A 11 -34.68 -12.97 -7.48
C GLN A 11 -36.03 -12.28 -7.73
N TYR A 12 -36.19 -11.05 -7.23
CA TYR A 12 -37.40 -10.24 -7.37
C TYR A 12 -37.35 -9.27 -8.55
N TYR A 13 -36.16 -8.70 -8.80
CA TYR A 13 -35.96 -7.75 -9.88
C TYR A 13 -34.58 -7.92 -10.53
N ARG A 14 -34.60 -8.30 -11.82
CA ARG A 14 -33.36 -8.62 -12.60
C ARG A 14 -32.37 -7.47 -12.69
N GLY A 15 -32.77 -6.23 -12.47
CA GLY A 15 -31.88 -5.07 -12.50
C GLY A 15 -30.77 -5.15 -11.46
N PHE A 16 -30.97 -5.87 -10.34
CA PHE A 16 -29.91 -6.05 -9.34
C PHE A 16 -28.74 -6.94 -9.79
N ASN A 17 -28.90 -7.71 -10.89
CA ASN A 17 -27.79 -8.47 -11.48
C ASN A 17 -26.60 -7.58 -11.92
N VAL A 18 -26.81 -6.29 -12.09
CA VAL A 18 -25.73 -5.34 -12.40
C VAL A 18 -24.63 -5.32 -11.33
N PHE A 19 -24.95 -5.60 -10.07
CA PHE A 19 -24.00 -5.68 -8.98
C PHE A 19 -23.13 -6.95 -8.98
N GLN A 20 -23.41 -7.92 -9.84
CA GLN A 20 -22.54 -9.08 -10.06
C GLN A 20 -21.31 -8.71 -10.90
N TYR A 21 -21.36 -7.62 -11.67
CA TYR A 21 -20.21 -7.18 -12.47
C TYR A 21 -19.09 -6.63 -11.57
N LEU A 22 -17.93 -7.30 -11.64
CA LEU A 22 -16.75 -6.95 -10.85
C LEU A 22 -16.29 -5.50 -11.09
N THR A 23 -16.32 -5.05 -12.35
CA THR A 23 -15.92 -3.69 -12.73
C THR A 23 -16.81 -2.63 -12.10
N LEU A 24 -18.15 -2.85 -12.07
CA LEU A 24 -19.05 -1.93 -11.40
C LEU A 24 -18.77 -1.88 -9.89
N ARG A 25 -18.61 -3.04 -9.24
CA ARG A 25 -18.30 -3.11 -7.80
C ARG A 25 -16.97 -2.45 -7.47
N ALA A 26 -15.96 -2.58 -8.33
CA ALA A 26 -14.68 -1.89 -8.16
C ALA A 26 -14.85 -0.37 -8.22
N ILE A 27 -15.61 0.15 -9.20
CA ILE A 27 -15.90 1.60 -9.31
C ILE A 27 -16.68 2.09 -8.09
N LEU A 28 -17.73 1.37 -7.70
CA LEU A 28 -18.51 1.71 -6.50
C LEU A 28 -17.66 1.61 -5.23
N GLY A 29 -16.70 0.69 -5.17
CA GLY A 29 -15.70 0.61 -4.12
C GLY A 29 -14.84 1.87 -4.04
N VAL A 30 -14.31 2.36 -5.16
CA VAL A 30 -13.56 3.64 -5.21
C VAL A 30 -14.41 4.78 -4.66
N LEU A 31 -15.64 4.92 -5.17
CA LEU A 31 -16.54 6.01 -4.77
C LEU A 31 -16.95 5.92 -3.30
N THR A 32 -17.22 4.72 -2.80
CA THR A 32 -17.59 4.50 -1.39
C THR A 32 -16.43 4.85 -0.47
N ALA A 33 -15.21 4.37 -0.74
CA ALA A 33 -14.04 4.67 0.08
C ALA A 33 -13.70 6.17 0.05
N LEU A 34 -13.78 6.80 -1.12
CA LEU A 34 -13.58 8.23 -1.29
C LEU A 34 -14.60 9.03 -0.46
N THR A 35 -15.87 8.67 -0.56
CA THR A 35 -16.96 9.34 0.17
C THR A 35 -16.78 9.19 1.68
N ILE A 36 -16.47 7.97 2.18
CA ILE A 36 -16.19 7.74 3.61
C ILE A 36 -15.04 8.65 4.06
N SER A 37 -13.93 8.69 3.31
CA SER A 37 -12.77 9.50 3.68
C SER A 37 -13.09 11.00 3.72
N LEU A 38 -13.82 11.52 2.74
CA LEU A 38 -14.19 12.93 2.70
C LEU A 38 -15.21 13.33 3.78
N MET A 39 -16.16 12.44 4.11
CA MET A 39 -17.17 12.73 5.14
C MET A 39 -16.63 12.60 6.56
N VAL A 40 -15.83 11.56 6.81
CA VAL A 40 -15.28 11.25 8.16
C VAL A 40 -14.04 12.09 8.45
N GLY A 41 -13.26 12.43 7.42
CA GLY A 41 -11.97 13.12 7.56
C GLY A 41 -12.02 14.38 8.42
N PRO A 42 -12.91 15.35 8.17
CA PRO A 42 -12.97 16.59 8.96
C PRO A 42 -13.27 16.35 10.46
N ALA A 43 -14.13 15.37 10.75
CA ALA A 43 -14.45 15.01 12.14
C ALA A 43 -13.26 14.37 12.84
N MET A 44 -12.57 13.45 12.16
CA MET A 44 -11.39 12.79 12.67
C MET A 44 -10.21 13.76 12.87
N ILE A 45 -9.97 14.68 11.93
CA ILE A 45 -8.90 15.69 12.07
C ILE A 45 -9.17 16.56 13.29
N ARG A 46 -10.41 17.04 13.49
CA ARG A 46 -10.79 17.81 14.69
C ARG A 46 -10.54 17.01 15.97
N TRP A 47 -10.93 15.73 15.99
CA TRP A 47 -10.73 14.85 17.14
C TRP A 47 -9.24 14.67 17.44
N LEU A 48 -8.40 14.35 16.46
CA LEU A 48 -6.95 14.22 16.63
C LEU A 48 -6.31 15.52 17.12
N SER A 49 -6.74 16.68 16.61
CA SER A 49 -6.24 17.99 17.05
C SER A 49 -6.61 18.30 18.50
N GLN A 50 -7.82 17.96 18.93
CA GLN A 50 -8.27 18.18 20.34
C GLN A 50 -7.44 17.39 21.36
N TYR A 51 -7.05 16.18 21.02
CA TYR A 51 -6.21 15.35 21.88
C TYR A 51 -4.71 15.69 21.80
N GLN A 52 -4.35 16.77 21.09
CA GLN A 52 -2.95 17.19 20.88
C GLN A 52 -2.06 16.05 20.35
N ILE A 53 -2.64 15.18 19.52
CA ILE A 53 -1.94 14.09 18.87
C ILE A 53 -1.17 14.67 17.66
N GLY A 54 -0.28 15.61 17.96
CA GLY A 54 0.56 16.29 16.97
C GLY A 54 1.97 15.72 16.91
N GLN A 55 2.56 15.78 15.75
CA GLN A 55 3.91 15.27 15.53
C GLN A 55 4.94 16.13 16.29
N HIS A 56 5.79 15.48 17.09
CA HIS A 56 7.01 16.09 17.58
C HIS A 56 8.06 16.12 16.47
N VAL A 57 8.33 17.30 15.94
CA VAL A 57 9.37 17.49 14.92
C VAL A 57 10.74 17.21 15.56
N ARG A 58 11.54 16.34 14.95
CA ARG A 58 12.91 16.06 15.38
C ARG A 58 13.81 17.26 15.07
N ASN A 59 14.66 17.62 16.03
CA ASN A 59 15.61 18.72 15.87
C ASN A 59 16.69 18.46 14.79
N ASP A 60 16.83 17.19 14.34
CA ASP A 60 17.86 16.76 13.39
C ASP A 60 17.37 16.85 11.92
N GLY A 61 16.14 17.29 11.66
CA GLY A 61 15.53 17.41 10.33
C GLY A 61 15.72 18.78 9.69
N PRO A 62 15.25 18.97 8.41
CA PRO A 62 15.23 20.27 7.77
C PRO A 62 14.45 21.29 8.58
N GLN A 63 14.96 22.53 8.69
CA GLN A 63 14.31 23.59 9.48
C GLN A 63 12.90 23.95 8.98
N THR A 64 12.62 23.70 7.70
CA THR A 64 11.30 23.88 7.09
C THR A 64 10.20 23.04 7.76
N HIS A 65 10.57 21.93 8.41
CA HIS A 65 9.62 21.06 9.10
C HIS A 65 9.16 21.62 10.47
N LEU A 66 9.85 22.63 11.02
CA LEU A 66 9.44 23.27 12.28
C LEU A 66 8.09 23.96 12.17
N SER A 67 7.71 24.46 10.99
CA SER A 67 6.40 25.06 10.73
C SER A 67 5.24 24.05 10.76
N LYS A 68 5.54 22.74 10.66
CA LYS A 68 4.56 21.63 10.70
C LYS A 68 4.32 21.11 12.13
N ALA A 69 4.98 21.69 13.13
CA ALA A 69 4.77 21.32 14.52
C ALA A 69 3.31 21.55 14.93
N GLY A 70 2.67 20.52 15.48
CA GLY A 70 1.25 20.59 15.87
C GLY A 70 0.26 20.05 14.83
N THR A 71 0.68 19.75 13.59
CA THR A 71 -0.19 19.05 12.63
C THR A 71 -0.51 17.66 13.17
N PRO A 72 -1.81 17.28 13.26
CA PRO A 72 -2.20 15.97 13.77
C PRO A 72 -1.64 14.84 12.89
N THR A 73 -1.31 13.72 13.52
CA THR A 73 -0.86 12.51 12.85
C THR A 73 -1.78 11.33 13.17
N MET A 74 -1.50 10.12 12.70
CA MET A 74 -2.35 8.93 12.73
C MET A 74 -3.56 9.01 11.77
N GLY A 75 -3.52 9.88 10.77
CA GLY A 75 -4.55 9.97 9.72
C GLY A 75 -4.73 8.67 8.92
N GLY A 76 -3.73 7.78 8.94
CA GLY A 76 -3.83 6.45 8.36
C GLY A 76 -4.98 5.59 8.89
N ALA A 77 -5.46 5.85 10.12
CA ALA A 77 -6.64 5.18 10.64
C ALA A 77 -7.90 5.45 9.79
N LEU A 78 -8.05 6.65 9.24
CA LEU A 78 -9.15 6.98 8.30
C LEU A 78 -9.08 6.11 7.05
N ILE A 79 -7.87 5.97 6.50
CA ILE A 79 -7.64 5.16 5.30
C ILE A 79 -8.04 3.71 5.58
N LEU A 80 -7.59 3.13 6.70
CA LEU A 80 -7.89 1.74 7.08
C LEU A 80 -9.38 1.49 7.29
N VAL A 81 -10.08 2.40 7.96
CA VAL A 81 -11.53 2.31 8.14
C VAL A 81 -12.25 2.36 6.79
N ALA A 82 -11.88 3.29 5.91
CA ALA A 82 -12.48 3.40 4.58
C ALA A 82 -12.23 2.13 3.74
N ILE A 83 -11.01 1.58 3.75
CA ILE A 83 -10.66 0.34 3.05
C ILE A 83 -11.47 -0.84 3.61
N ALA A 84 -11.47 -1.03 4.94
CA ALA A 84 -12.15 -2.16 5.56
C ALA A 84 -13.66 -2.14 5.30
N MET A 85 -14.30 -1.00 5.55
CA MET A 85 -15.75 -0.85 5.32
C MET A 85 -16.11 -1.10 3.86
N THR A 86 -15.37 -0.50 2.93
CA THR A 86 -15.63 -0.65 1.50
C THR A 86 -15.43 -2.08 1.01
N THR A 87 -14.34 -2.72 1.44
CA THR A 87 -14.05 -4.11 1.07
C THR A 87 -15.14 -5.06 1.60
N LEU A 88 -15.55 -4.92 2.86
CA LEU A 88 -16.62 -5.71 3.45
C LEU A 88 -17.99 -5.49 2.78
N LEU A 89 -18.26 -4.28 2.30
CA LEU A 89 -19.50 -3.96 1.60
C LEU A 89 -19.58 -4.58 0.20
N TRP A 90 -18.51 -4.41 -0.61
CA TRP A 90 -18.56 -4.68 -2.05
C TRP A 90 -17.90 -5.98 -2.49
N SER A 91 -16.95 -6.54 -1.73
CA SER A 91 -16.29 -7.79 -2.12
C SER A 91 -17.12 -9.02 -1.80
N ASP A 92 -16.82 -10.11 -2.51
CA ASP A 92 -17.31 -11.45 -2.15
C ASP A 92 -16.59 -11.93 -0.89
N LEU A 93 -17.32 -12.07 0.20
CA LEU A 93 -16.79 -12.50 1.49
C LEU A 93 -16.50 -14.01 1.58
N HIS A 94 -16.85 -14.79 0.58
CA HIS A 94 -16.45 -16.21 0.49
C HIS A 94 -15.06 -16.36 -0.12
N ASN A 95 -14.51 -15.29 -0.70
CA ASN A 95 -13.22 -15.30 -1.37
C ASN A 95 -12.07 -15.23 -0.35
N ARG A 96 -11.17 -16.24 -0.37
CA ARG A 96 -10.00 -16.31 0.53
C ARG A 96 -9.03 -15.14 0.36
N TYR A 97 -8.82 -14.67 -0.88
CA TYR A 97 -7.87 -13.58 -1.15
C TYR A 97 -8.31 -12.26 -0.53
N VAL A 98 -9.61 -12.00 -0.52
CA VAL A 98 -10.18 -10.79 0.12
C VAL A 98 -9.82 -10.76 1.61
N TRP A 99 -9.96 -11.87 2.31
CA TRP A 99 -9.60 -11.97 3.73
C TRP A 99 -8.10 -11.86 3.97
N VAL A 100 -7.28 -12.46 3.10
CA VAL A 100 -5.81 -12.38 3.21
C VAL A 100 -5.34 -10.94 3.06
N VAL A 101 -5.76 -10.23 2.00
CA VAL A 101 -5.30 -8.84 1.78
C VAL A 101 -5.82 -7.90 2.86
N LEU A 102 -7.05 -8.08 3.30
CA LEU A 102 -7.64 -7.28 4.37
C LEU A 102 -6.94 -7.53 5.71
N ALA A 103 -6.73 -8.80 6.08
CA ALA A 103 -6.08 -9.17 7.34
C ALA A 103 -4.64 -8.64 7.42
N VAL A 104 -3.84 -8.81 6.36
CA VAL A 104 -2.46 -8.28 6.31
C VAL A 104 -2.48 -6.77 6.52
N THR A 105 -3.34 -6.06 5.79
CA THR A 105 -3.43 -4.60 5.86
C THR A 105 -3.79 -4.13 7.27
N MET A 106 -4.80 -4.75 7.87
CA MET A 106 -5.24 -4.38 9.22
C MET A 106 -4.21 -4.73 10.30
N LEU A 107 -3.57 -5.90 10.21
CA LEU A 107 -2.55 -6.31 11.18
C LEU A 107 -1.30 -5.42 11.12
N PHE A 108 -0.84 -5.03 9.93
CA PHE A 108 0.24 -4.05 9.80
C PHE A 108 -0.19 -2.67 10.27
N GLY A 109 -1.46 -2.30 10.06
CA GLY A 109 -2.05 -1.09 10.63
C GLY A 109 -2.04 -1.08 12.16
N VAL A 110 -2.32 -2.22 12.80
CA VAL A 110 -2.24 -2.37 14.26
C VAL A 110 -0.79 -2.19 14.76
N ILE A 111 0.20 -2.74 14.05
CA ILE A 111 1.62 -2.52 14.41
C ILE A 111 1.95 -1.02 14.36
N GLY A 112 1.54 -0.33 13.28
CA GLY A 112 1.74 1.11 13.14
C GLY A 112 1.00 1.91 14.21
N TRP A 113 -0.25 1.52 14.52
CA TRP A 113 -1.03 2.15 15.57
C TRP A 113 -0.36 2.04 16.95
N VAL A 114 0.18 0.88 17.30
CA VAL A 114 0.93 0.69 18.55
C VAL A 114 2.18 1.57 18.60
N ASP A 115 2.88 1.70 17.47
CA ASP A 115 4.06 2.56 17.37
C ASP A 115 3.71 4.04 17.57
N ASP A 116 2.73 4.53 16.81
CA ASP A 116 2.26 5.92 16.89
C ASP A 116 1.65 6.23 18.27
N TYR A 117 0.85 5.32 18.85
CA TYR A 117 0.28 5.48 20.17
C TYR A 117 1.38 5.66 21.24
N LYS A 118 2.45 4.86 21.18
CA LYS A 118 3.58 4.99 22.12
C LYS A 118 4.30 6.32 21.95
N LYS A 119 4.50 6.78 20.71
CA LYS A 119 5.18 8.05 20.43
C LYS A 119 4.39 9.25 20.92
N LEU A 120 3.08 9.24 20.71
CA LEU A 120 2.22 10.41 20.88
C LEU A 120 1.54 10.45 22.23
N VAL A 121 0.85 9.37 22.62
CA VAL A 121 0.07 9.33 23.87
C VAL A 121 0.97 9.07 25.07
N LEU A 122 1.88 8.10 24.98
CA LEU A 122 2.84 7.79 26.03
C LEU A 122 4.08 8.69 26.01
N ARG A 123 4.16 9.65 25.07
CA ARG A 123 5.28 10.59 24.88
C ARG A 123 6.65 9.92 24.86
N ASN A 124 6.70 8.67 24.39
CA ASN A 124 7.95 7.93 24.25
C ASN A 124 8.50 8.14 22.83
N SER A 125 9.45 9.04 22.68
CA SER A 125 10.06 9.39 21.38
C SER A 125 10.65 8.21 20.60
N LYS A 126 10.94 7.09 21.26
CA LYS A 126 11.46 5.86 20.62
C LYS A 126 10.35 4.98 20.04
N GLY A 127 9.09 5.19 20.39
CA GLY A 127 7.95 4.39 19.94
C GLY A 127 8.06 2.91 20.29
N LEU A 128 7.63 2.04 19.37
CA LEU A 128 7.82 0.61 19.46
C LEU A 128 9.27 0.27 19.09
N ALA A 129 9.99 -0.43 19.98
CA ALA A 129 11.38 -0.81 19.68
C ALA A 129 11.45 -1.57 18.35
N GLY A 130 12.37 -1.17 17.46
CA GLY A 130 12.47 -1.68 16.08
C GLY A 130 12.49 -3.22 15.99
N ARG A 131 13.14 -3.90 16.96
CA ARG A 131 13.15 -5.37 17.04
C ARG A 131 11.74 -5.97 17.17
N TRP A 132 10.84 -5.36 17.95
CA TRP A 132 9.47 -5.85 18.12
C TRP A 132 8.58 -5.51 16.92
N LYS A 133 8.78 -4.32 16.32
CA LYS A 133 8.12 -3.93 15.09
C LYS A 133 8.45 -4.94 13.98
N TYR A 134 9.73 -5.23 13.79
CA TYR A 134 10.20 -6.16 12.78
C TYR A 134 9.77 -7.61 13.07
N PHE A 135 9.78 -8.02 14.33
CA PHE A 135 9.34 -9.36 14.75
C PHE A 135 7.88 -9.61 14.36
N TRP A 136 6.96 -8.70 14.71
CA TRP A 136 5.54 -8.88 14.38
C TRP A 136 5.27 -8.80 12.88
N GLN A 137 5.93 -7.92 12.15
CA GLN A 137 5.88 -7.88 10.70
C GLN A 137 6.32 -9.22 10.09
N SER A 138 7.40 -9.81 10.61
CA SER A 138 7.92 -11.10 10.15
C SER A 138 6.97 -12.25 10.43
N VAL A 139 6.40 -12.31 11.63
CA VAL A 139 5.42 -13.35 12.01
C VAL A 139 4.21 -13.31 11.07
N ILE A 140 3.64 -12.12 10.84
CA ILE A 140 2.46 -11.98 9.97
C ILE A 140 2.80 -12.36 8.53
N ALA A 141 3.92 -11.86 7.99
CA ALA A 141 4.29 -12.10 6.60
C ALA A 141 4.62 -13.59 6.33
N LEU A 142 5.32 -14.26 7.25
CA LEU A 142 5.59 -15.69 7.14
C LEU A 142 4.32 -16.54 7.29
N ALA A 143 3.43 -16.19 8.22
CA ALA A 143 2.15 -16.88 8.39
C ALA A 143 1.30 -16.77 7.12
N VAL A 144 1.20 -15.59 6.53
CA VAL A 144 0.46 -15.36 5.28
C VAL A 144 1.10 -16.12 4.12
N GLY A 145 2.43 -16.07 3.98
CA GLY A 145 3.13 -16.85 2.96
C GLY A 145 2.87 -18.36 3.11
N GLY A 146 2.89 -18.87 4.36
CA GLY A 146 2.54 -20.26 4.66
C GLY A 146 1.10 -20.63 4.32
N ILE A 147 0.14 -19.74 4.65
CA ILE A 147 -1.28 -19.92 4.31
C ILE A 147 -1.47 -19.96 2.78
N LEU A 148 -0.90 -18.99 2.06
CA LEU A 148 -1.00 -18.94 0.60
C LEU A 148 -0.37 -20.16 -0.05
N PHE A 149 0.79 -20.61 0.45
CA PHE A 149 1.45 -21.83 -0.03
C PHE A 149 0.61 -23.09 0.22
N ALA A 150 0.08 -23.24 1.43
CA ALA A 150 -0.69 -24.42 1.82
C ALA A 150 -2.07 -24.47 1.14
N THR A 151 -2.64 -23.33 0.77
CA THR A 151 -3.97 -23.25 0.13
C THR A 151 -3.89 -23.07 -1.39
N ALA A 152 -2.69 -23.10 -1.99
CA ALA A 152 -2.50 -23.02 -3.43
C ALA A 152 -3.22 -24.20 -4.13
N GLN A 153 -4.01 -23.89 -5.16
CA GLN A 153 -4.76 -24.88 -5.93
C GLN A 153 -4.05 -25.24 -7.23
N THR A 154 -3.21 -24.35 -7.73
CA THR A 154 -2.46 -24.54 -8.98
C THR A 154 -1.00 -24.17 -8.77
N PRO A 155 -0.06 -24.77 -9.51
CA PRO A 155 1.36 -24.38 -9.45
C PRO A 155 1.60 -22.89 -9.77
N ALA A 156 0.77 -22.30 -10.61
CA ALA A 156 0.86 -20.88 -10.97
C ALA A 156 0.74 -19.94 -9.76
N GLU A 157 0.08 -20.37 -8.68
CA GLU A 157 -0.12 -19.58 -7.47
C GLU A 157 1.13 -19.47 -6.58
N THR A 158 2.19 -20.25 -6.86
CA THR A 158 3.42 -20.25 -6.04
C THR A 158 4.70 -20.04 -6.86
N GLN A 159 4.57 -19.89 -8.18
CA GLN A 159 5.68 -19.60 -9.07
C GLN A 159 6.01 -18.11 -9.10
N LEU A 160 7.28 -17.75 -9.21
CA LEU A 160 7.75 -16.40 -9.49
C LEU A 160 7.77 -16.17 -10.99
N LEU A 161 7.02 -15.17 -11.44
CA LEU A 161 6.99 -14.77 -12.85
C LEU A 161 8.04 -13.68 -13.11
N VAL A 162 8.85 -13.88 -14.16
CA VAL A 162 9.85 -12.88 -14.57
C VAL A 162 9.23 -11.99 -15.65
N PRO A 163 9.04 -10.66 -15.40
CA PRO A 163 8.52 -9.76 -16.39
C PRO A 163 9.42 -9.74 -17.63
N PHE A 164 8.84 -9.50 -18.81
CA PHE A 164 9.49 -9.50 -20.12
C PHE A 164 9.91 -10.88 -20.67
N PHE A 165 9.88 -11.95 -19.88
CA PHE A 165 10.22 -13.31 -20.34
C PHE A 165 9.03 -14.24 -20.17
N LYS A 166 8.31 -14.52 -21.27
CA LYS A 166 7.03 -15.28 -21.27
C LYS A 166 7.12 -16.67 -20.62
N ASP A 167 8.21 -17.36 -20.88
CA ASP A 167 8.35 -18.77 -20.53
C ASP A 167 9.13 -18.99 -19.23
N VAL A 168 9.50 -17.89 -18.53
CA VAL A 168 10.27 -17.97 -17.30
C VAL A 168 9.33 -17.85 -16.09
N ALA A 169 8.86 -19.00 -15.63
CA ALA A 169 8.18 -19.18 -14.36
C ALA A 169 9.03 -20.04 -13.46
N ILE A 170 9.49 -19.48 -12.35
CA ILE A 170 10.42 -20.17 -11.42
C ILE A 170 9.59 -20.79 -10.30
N ASP A 171 9.61 -22.10 -10.17
CA ASP A 171 9.06 -22.77 -9.02
C ASP A 171 10.02 -22.62 -7.82
N LEU A 172 9.55 -21.91 -6.81
CA LEU A 172 10.33 -21.64 -5.61
C LEU A 172 10.14 -22.68 -4.50
N GLY A 173 9.16 -23.59 -4.65
CA GLY A 173 8.79 -24.50 -3.58
C GLY A 173 8.56 -23.74 -2.25
N LEU A 174 9.14 -24.20 -1.14
CA LEU A 174 9.08 -23.51 0.16
C LEU A 174 9.74 -22.12 0.16
N GLY A 175 10.62 -21.82 -0.80
CA GLY A 175 11.22 -20.49 -0.99
C GLY A 175 10.17 -19.42 -1.30
N TYR A 176 8.97 -19.81 -1.77
CA TYR A 176 7.83 -18.91 -1.94
C TYR A 176 7.44 -18.18 -0.65
N VAL A 177 7.47 -18.87 0.49
CA VAL A 177 7.15 -18.24 1.80
C VAL A 177 8.16 -17.15 2.14
N LEU A 178 9.44 -17.35 1.81
CA LEU A 178 10.47 -16.33 1.98
C LEU A 178 10.29 -15.16 1.00
N LEU A 179 9.88 -15.43 -0.24
CA LEU A 179 9.52 -14.36 -1.18
C LEU A 179 8.38 -13.51 -0.63
N CYS A 180 7.30 -14.13 -0.15
CA CYS A 180 6.18 -13.42 0.49
C CYS A 180 6.66 -12.52 1.65
N TYR A 181 7.53 -13.06 2.50
CA TYR A 181 8.12 -12.31 3.59
C TYR A 181 8.87 -11.06 3.11
N PHE A 182 9.77 -11.21 2.16
CA PHE A 182 10.56 -10.06 1.65
C PHE A 182 9.69 -9.04 0.94
N VAL A 183 8.69 -9.46 0.18
CA VAL A 183 7.80 -8.55 -0.54
C VAL A 183 6.91 -7.79 0.44
N ILE A 184 6.25 -8.45 1.40
CA ILE A 184 5.33 -7.78 2.34
C ILE A 184 6.09 -6.86 3.29
N VAL A 185 7.14 -7.37 3.95
CA VAL A 185 7.90 -6.56 4.92
C VAL A 185 8.69 -5.46 4.22
N GLY A 186 9.27 -5.77 3.05
CA GLY A 186 10.03 -4.82 2.25
C GLY A 186 9.15 -3.66 1.78
N SER A 187 8.01 -3.93 1.15
CA SER A 187 7.09 -2.89 0.68
C SER A 187 6.49 -2.07 1.82
N SER A 188 6.14 -2.72 2.96
CA SER A 188 5.65 -2.03 4.14
C SER A 188 6.64 -0.98 4.66
N ASN A 189 7.89 -1.37 4.85
CA ASN A 189 8.90 -0.45 5.35
C ASN A 189 9.32 0.58 4.29
N ALA A 190 9.28 0.24 2.99
CA ALA A 190 9.62 1.15 1.90
C ALA A 190 8.61 2.31 1.79
N VAL A 191 7.31 2.03 1.87
CA VAL A 191 6.28 3.07 1.92
C VAL A 191 6.42 3.93 3.17
N ASN A 192 6.70 3.32 4.33
CA ASN A 192 6.92 4.06 5.58
C ASN A 192 8.13 4.99 5.51
N LEU A 193 9.24 4.57 4.89
CA LEU A 193 10.41 5.45 4.67
C LEU A 193 10.13 6.60 3.70
N THR A 194 9.19 6.43 2.78
CA THR A 194 8.82 7.45 1.80
C THR A 194 7.85 8.49 2.36
N ASP A 195 7.14 8.18 3.46
CA ASP A 195 6.16 9.07 4.10
C ASP A 195 6.84 10.18 4.93
N GLY A 196 7.72 10.95 4.29
CA GLY A 196 8.48 12.03 4.91
C GLY A 196 8.03 13.44 4.51
N LEU A 197 7.26 13.59 3.43
CA LEU A 197 6.73 14.86 2.92
C LEU A 197 5.22 14.77 2.67
N ASP A 198 4.55 15.94 2.70
CA ASP A 198 3.09 16.06 2.57
C ASP A 198 2.59 15.44 1.24
N GLY A 199 1.81 14.37 1.30
CA GLY A 199 1.25 13.71 0.13
C GLY A 199 2.25 12.87 -0.68
N LEU A 200 3.53 12.82 -0.30
CA LEU A 200 4.55 12.13 -1.09
C LEU A 200 4.29 10.64 -1.24
N ALA A 201 3.95 9.93 -0.16
CA ALA A 201 3.76 8.50 -0.18
C ALA A 201 2.38 8.07 -0.67
N ILE A 202 1.34 8.85 -0.36
CA ILE A 202 -0.05 8.41 -0.61
C ILE A 202 -0.40 8.36 -2.10
N LEU A 203 -0.02 9.34 -2.92
CA LEU A 203 -0.38 9.32 -4.33
C LEU A 203 0.37 8.23 -5.12
N PRO A 204 1.67 7.98 -4.94
CA PRO A 204 2.33 6.80 -5.48
C PRO A 204 1.66 5.49 -5.06
N THR A 205 1.23 5.35 -3.82
CA THR A 205 0.47 4.18 -3.34
C THR A 205 -0.84 4.00 -4.11
N VAL A 206 -1.60 5.07 -4.31
CA VAL A 206 -2.84 5.08 -5.11
C VAL A 206 -2.58 4.64 -6.55
N MET A 207 -1.54 5.17 -7.19
CA MET A 207 -1.19 4.84 -8.58
C MET A 207 -0.80 3.36 -8.72
N VAL A 208 0.04 2.84 -7.81
CA VAL A 208 0.45 1.43 -7.81
C VAL A 208 -0.75 0.52 -7.51
N ALA A 209 -1.61 0.88 -6.56
CA ALA A 209 -2.83 0.12 -6.27
C ALA A 209 -3.79 0.08 -7.47
N ALA A 210 -3.94 1.19 -8.20
CA ALA A 210 -4.74 1.24 -9.42
C ALA A 210 -4.19 0.30 -10.51
N ALA A 211 -2.87 0.27 -10.69
CA ALA A 211 -2.23 -0.67 -11.62
C ALA A 211 -2.40 -2.13 -11.19
N LEU A 212 -2.22 -2.41 -9.90
CA LEU A 212 -2.45 -3.76 -9.35
C LEU A 212 -3.92 -4.20 -9.49
N ALA A 213 -4.89 -3.28 -9.45
CA ALA A 213 -6.29 -3.58 -9.75
C ALA A 213 -6.46 -4.09 -11.19
N VAL A 214 -5.76 -3.49 -12.15
CA VAL A 214 -5.75 -3.95 -13.56
C VAL A 214 -5.14 -5.35 -13.65
N PHE A 215 -4.02 -5.62 -12.97
CA PHE A 215 -3.43 -6.96 -12.93
C PHE A 215 -4.37 -7.97 -12.27
N ALA A 216 -5.01 -7.63 -11.14
CA ALA A 216 -5.96 -8.50 -10.48
C ALA A 216 -7.13 -8.87 -11.40
N TYR A 217 -7.68 -7.88 -12.09
CA TYR A 217 -8.76 -8.09 -13.05
C TYR A 217 -8.32 -8.99 -14.22
N ALA A 218 -7.14 -8.73 -14.79
CA ALA A 218 -6.62 -9.50 -15.93
C ALA A 218 -6.28 -10.96 -15.54
N THR A 219 -5.61 -11.16 -14.42
CA THR A 219 -5.22 -12.47 -13.89
C THR A 219 -6.44 -13.30 -13.44
N GLY A 220 -7.47 -12.63 -12.91
CA GLY A 220 -8.72 -13.26 -12.47
C GLY A 220 -9.74 -13.54 -13.58
N ASN A 221 -9.48 -13.13 -14.81
CA ASN A 221 -10.37 -13.34 -15.95
C ASN A 221 -9.72 -14.28 -16.97
N PHE A 222 -10.33 -15.43 -17.21
CA PHE A 222 -9.78 -16.46 -18.10
C PHE A 222 -9.49 -15.94 -19.52
N ASN A 223 -10.39 -15.15 -20.10
CA ASN A 223 -10.23 -14.63 -21.47
C ASN A 223 -9.07 -13.63 -21.55
N PHE A 224 -8.96 -12.71 -20.57
CA PHE A 224 -7.85 -11.76 -20.54
C PHE A 224 -6.54 -12.44 -20.21
N ALA A 225 -6.52 -13.36 -19.27
CA ALA A 225 -5.32 -14.12 -18.92
C ALA A 225 -4.79 -14.90 -20.13
N SER A 226 -5.66 -15.58 -20.86
CA SER A 226 -5.31 -16.29 -22.09
C SER A 226 -4.81 -15.35 -23.19
N TYR A 227 -5.50 -14.23 -23.43
CA TYR A 227 -5.10 -13.24 -24.45
C TYR A 227 -3.74 -12.59 -24.15
N LEU A 228 -3.48 -12.32 -22.86
CA LEU A 228 -2.24 -11.69 -22.41
C LEU A 228 -1.11 -12.70 -22.16
N SER A 229 -1.40 -14.00 -22.26
CA SER A 229 -0.46 -15.09 -21.93
C SER A 229 0.08 -15.01 -20.50
N ILE A 230 -0.77 -14.59 -19.55
CA ILE A 230 -0.48 -14.57 -18.11
C ILE A 230 -1.20 -15.75 -17.43
N PRO A 231 -0.71 -16.23 -16.28
CA PRO A 231 -1.40 -17.28 -15.53
C PRO A 231 -2.81 -16.84 -15.10
N TYR A 232 -3.78 -17.70 -15.34
CA TYR A 232 -5.11 -17.52 -14.78
C TYR A 232 -5.13 -18.02 -13.33
N ILE A 233 -5.56 -17.16 -12.40
CA ILE A 233 -5.76 -17.50 -10.99
C ILE A 233 -7.23 -17.27 -10.66
N ARG A 234 -7.91 -18.35 -10.37
CA ARG A 234 -9.32 -18.29 -10.05
C ARG A 234 -9.59 -17.40 -8.85
N ASP A 235 -10.67 -16.62 -8.91
CA ASP A 235 -11.18 -15.76 -7.84
C ASP A 235 -10.28 -14.57 -7.43
N VAL A 236 -9.06 -14.44 -7.96
CA VAL A 236 -8.15 -13.32 -7.63
C VAL A 236 -8.69 -11.97 -8.13
N GLY A 237 -9.58 -11.97 -9.12
CA GLY A 237 -10.21 -10.76 -9.64
C GLY A 237 -10.90 -9.90 -8.57
N GLU A 238 -11.45 -10.52 -7.52
CA GLU A 238 -12.10 -9.80 -6.40
C GLU A 238 -11.17 -8.83 -5.68
N VAL A 239 -9.85 -9.07 -5.71
CA VAL A 239 -8.84 -8.17 -5.14
C VAL A 239 -8.84 -6.79 -5.82
N ALA A 240 -9.37 -6.69 -7.06
CA ALA A 240 -9.52 -5.40 -7.73
C ALA A 240 -10.46 -4.44 -6.95
N ILE A 241 -11.45 -4.96 -6.21
CA ILE A 241 -12.32 -4.15 -5.36
C ILE A 241 -11.55 -3.61 -4.16
N PHE A 242 -10.70 -4.43 -3.53
CA PHE A 242 -9.82 -4.01 -2.45
C PHE A 242 -8.82 -2.94 -2.93
N CYS A 243 -8.22 -3.12 -4.12
CA CYS A 243 -7.37 -2.09 -4.73
C CYS A 243 -8.16 -0.79 -5.00
N GLY A 244 -9.41 -0.91 -5.49
CA GLY A 244 -10.32 0.23 -5.66
C GLY A 244 -10.59 0.95 -4.33
N ALA A 245 -10.76 0.20 -3.24
CA ALA A 245 -10.92 0.78 -1.91
C ALA A 245 -9.65 1.55 -1.46
N ILE A 246 -8.44 1.03 -1.75
CA ILE A 246 -7.18 1.76 -1.50
C ILE A 246 -7.15 3.05 -2.33
N VAL A 247 -7.52 3.00 -3.61
CA VAL A 247 -7.55 4.18 -4.50
C VAL A 247 -8.49 5.23 -3.95
N GLY A 248 -9.73 4.88 -3.62
CA GLY A 248 -10.72 5.81 -3.10
C GLY A 248 -10.33 6.40 -1.74
N ALA A 249 -9.90 5.54 -0.81
CA ALA A 249 -9.46 5.97 0.52
C ALA A 249 -8.22 6.86 0.45
N GLY A 250 -7.26 6.49 -0.40
CA GLY A 250 -6.02 7.25 -0.58
C GLY A 250 -6.25 8.61 -1.22
N LEU A 251 -7.10 8.72 -2.25
CA LEU A 251 -7.47 10.01 -2.85
C LEU A 251 -8.24 10.88 -1.86
N GLY A 252 -9.16 10.30 -1.09
CA GLY A 252 -9.89 11.03 -0.06
C GLY A 252 -8.98 11.50 1.08
N PHE A 253 -7.98 10.72 1.47
CA PHE A 253 -6.97 11.13 2.43
C PHE A 253 -6.05 12.21 1.86
N LEU A 254 -5.62 12.09 0.61
CA LEU A 254 -4.79 13.09 -0.07
C LEU A 254 -5.43 14.48 -0.08
N TRP A 255 -6.75 14.58 -0.11
CA TRP A 255 -7.47 15.87 0.01
C TRP A 255 -7.05 16.66 1.24
N PHE A 256 -6.75 15.97 2.34
CA PHE A 256 -6.31 16.60 3.60
C PHE A 256 -4.80 16.56 3.81
N ASN A 257 -4.11 15.65 3.12
CA ASN A 257 -2.66 15.43 3.28
C ASN A 257 -1.81 16.14 2.20
N ALA A 258 -2.45 16.73 1.15
CA ALA A 258 -1.74 17.54 0.16
C ALA A 258 -1.10 18.78 0.81
N TYR A 259 0.06 19.18 0.27
CA TYR A 259 0.80 20.34 0.80
C TYR A 259 0.00 21.65 0.74
N PRO A 260 -0.09 22.42 1.82
CA PRO A 260 0.34 22.12 3.20
C PRO A 260 -0.63 21.17 3.92
N ALA A 261 -0.12 20.08 4.49
CA ALA A 261 -0.95 19.03 5.05
C ALA A 261 -1.72 19.45 6.32
N GLN A 262 -3.00 19.08 6.38
CA GLN A 262 -3.86 19.23 7.55
C GLN A 262 -3.75 18.04 8.52
N VAL A 263 -3.25 16.89 8.04
CA VAL A 263 -3.08 15.67 8.81
C VAL A 263 -1.98 14.81 8.17
N PHE A 264 -1.15 14.17 9.00
CA PHE A 264 -0.15 13.21 8.55
C PHE A 264 -0.67 11.79 8.65
N MET A 265 -0.19 10.92 7.74
CA MET A 265 -0.60 9.52 7.67
C MET A 265 -0.16 8.72 8.90
N GLY A 266 1.09 8.89 9.30
CA GLY A 266 1.72 8.15 10.39
C GLY A 266 2.03 6.69 10.04
N ASP A 267 2.68 6.01 10.98
CA ASP A 267 3.06 4.60 10.83
C ASP A 267 1.84 3.68 10.65
N VAL A 268 0.68 4.07 11.19
CA VAL A 268 -0.61 3.36 11.00
C VAL A 268 -0.93 3.16 9.53
N GLY A 269 -0.89 4.24 8.75
CA GLY A 269 -1.23 4.19 7.32
C GLY A 269 -0.08 3.67 6.47
N ALA A 270 1.12 4.19 6.70
CA ALA A 270 2.26 3.91 5.85
C ALA A 270 2.65 2.42 5.85
N LEU A 271 2.72 1.79 7.02
CA LEU A 271 3.03 0.35 7.12
C LEU A 271 1.93 -0.52 6.53
N ALA A 272 0.67 -0.17 6.79
CA ALA A 272 -0.48 -0.92 6.30
C ALA A 272 -0.59 -0.87 4.78
N LEU A 273 -0.48 0.33 4.18
CA LEU A 273 -0.57 0.51 2.74
C LEU A 273 0.58 -0.18 2.01
N GLY A 274 1.81 -0.08 2.52
CA GLY A 274 2.94 -0.79 1.93
C GLY A 274 2.76 -2.31 1.99
N ALA A 275 2.29 -2.86 3.12
CA ALA A 275 1.98 -4.28 3.24
C ALA A 275 0.81 -4.69 2.32
N ALA A 276 -0.20 -3.83 2.16
CA ALA A 276 -1.31 -4.04 1.23
C ALA A 276 -0.82 -4.18 -0.21
N LEU A 277 0.03 -3.26 -0.69
CA LEU A 277 0.62 -3.36 -2.03
C LEU A 277 1.43 -4.65 -2.19
N GLY A 278 2.23 -5.01 -1.17
CA GLY A 278 3.04 -6.22 -1.20
C GLY A 278 2.20 -7.50 -1.30
N VAL A 279 1.18 -7.64 -0.44
CA VAL A 279 0.33 -8.85 -0.46
C VAL A 279 -0.54 -8.92 -1.72
N VAL A 280 -1.02 -7.80 -2.24
CA VAL A 280 -1.74 -7.77 -3.53
C VAL A 280 -0.81 -8.25 -4.65
N ALA A 281 0.42 -7.71 -4.74
CA ALA A 281 1.37 -8.14 -5.76
C ALA A 281 1.67 -9.65 -5.70
N ILE A 282 1.74 -10.22 -4.50
CA ILE A 282 1.92 -11.67 -4.30
C ILE A 282 0.73 -12.45 -4.86
N VAL A 283 -0.51 -12.08 -4.50
CA VAL A 283 -1.69 -12.86 -4.93
C VAL A 283 -1.97 -12.73 -6.44
N VAL A 284 -1.55 -11.60 -7.07
CA VAL A 284 -1.66 -11.41 -8.52
C VAL A 284 -0.40 -11.80 -9.29
N ARG A 285 0.63 -12.35 -8.62
CA ARG A 285 1.91 -12.82 -9.19
C ARG A 285 2.71 -11.71 -9.90
N GLN A 286 2.74 -10.52 -9.32
CA GLN A 286 3.42 -9.35 -9.88
C GLN A 286 4.48 -8.78 -8.92
N GLU A 287 5.20 -9.64 -8.21
CA GLU A 287 6.18 -9.26 -7.19
C GLU A 287 7.34 -8.44 -7.78
N LEU A 288 7.88 -8.89 -8.92
CA LEU A 288 8.95 -8.16 -9.61
C LEU A 288 8.44 -6.90 -10.32
N VAL A 289 7.22 -6.92 -10.81
CA VAL A 289 6.58 -5.73 -11.40
C VAL A 289 6.30 -4.68 -10.33
N LEU A 290 5.97 -5.10 -9.10
CA LEU A 290 5.84 -4.17 -7.96
C LEU A 290 7.15 -3.42 -7.69
N LEU A 291 8.32 -4.06 -7.83
CA LEU A 291 9.61 -3.35 -7.70
C LEU A 291 9.77 -2.24 -8.73
N VAL A 292 9.26 -2.44 -9.94
CA VAL A 292 9.28 -1.43 -11.02
C VAL A 292 8.26 -0.33 -10.72
N MET A 293 6.98 -0.69 -10.55
CA MET A 293 5.91 0.28 -10.30
C MET A 293 6.13 1.10 -9.02
N GLY A 294 6.60 0.42 -7.98
CA GLY A 294 6.97 1.01 -6.69
C GLY A 294 8.40 1.57 -6.63
N GLY A 295 9.03 1.83 -7.79
CA GLY A 295 10.45 2.21 -7.85
C GLY A 295 10.82 3.46 -7.06
N VAL A 296 9.87 4.37 -6.82
CA VAL A 296 10.09 5.50 -5.91
C VAL A 296 10.31 4.98 -4.48
N PHE A 297 9.50 4.05 -3.98
CA PHE A 297 9.67 3.45 -2.66
C PHE A 297 10.98 2.66 -2.57
N VAL A 298 11.32 1.95 -3.65
CA VAL A 298 12.59 1.22 -3.75
C VAL A 298 13.78 2.17 -3.69
N MET A 299 13.75 3.26 -4.47
CA MET A 299 14.81 4.27 -4.53
C MET A 299 15.03 4.93 -3.15
N GLU A 300 13.96 5.29 -2.45
CA GLU A 300 14.03 5.84 -1.09
C GLU A 300 14.67 4.85 -0.12
N THR A 301 14.23 3.60 -0.14
CA THR A 301 14.77 2.54 0.73
C THR A 301 16.24 2.25 0.42
N VAL A 302 16.59 2.09 -0.85
CA VAL A 302 17.98 1.85 -1.27
C VAL A 302 18.89 3.00 -0.87
N SER A 303 18.41 4.25 -0.96
CA SER A 303 19.19 5.42 -0.51
C SER A 303 19.56 5.35 0.98
N VAL A 304 18.62 4.89 1.81
CA VAL A 304 18.86 4.69 3.25
C VAL A 304 19.87 3.56 3.49
N ILE A 305 19.69 2.43 2.80
CA ILE A 305 20.61 1.28 2.92
C ILE A 305 22.04 1.70 2.54
N LEU A 306 22.20 2.37 1.40
CA LEU A 306 23.50 2.82 0.92
C LEU A 306 24.13 3.85 1.87
N GLN A 307 23.34 4.80 2.37
CA GLN A 307 23.80 5.79 3.34
C GLN A 307 24.31 5.15 4.62
N VAL A 308 23.53 4.22 5.20
CA VAL A 308 23.90 3.54 6.43
C VAL A 308 25.12 2.62 6.23
N ALA A 309 25.16 1.89 5.12
CA ALA A 309 26.29 1.03 4.78
C ALA A 309 27.58 1.84 4.62
N SER A 310 27.55 2.92 3.82
CA SER A 310 28.70 3.81 3.62
C SER A 310 29.18 4.41 4.94
N PHE A 311 28.26 4.95 5.75
CA PHE A 311 28.64 5.56 7.01
C PHE A 311 29.27 4.56 8.00
N LYS A 312 28.74 3.32 8.07
CA LYS A 312 29.30 2.29 8.93
C LYS A 312 30.67 1.77 8.44
N LEU A 313 30.86 1.68 7.12
CA LEU A 313 32.10 1.13 6.53
C LEU A 313 33.20 2.18 6.36
N THR A 314 32.86 3.42 6.03
CA THR A 314 33.83 4.43 5.64
C THR A 314 33.79 5.72 6.49
N GLY A 315 32.80 5.87 7.39
CA GLY A 315 32.58 7.10 8.14
C GLY A 315 32.07 8.28 7.30
N ARG A 316 31.80 8.07 6.00
CA ARG A 316 31.39 9.14 5.06
C ARG A 316 29.96 8.97 4.62
N ARG A 317 29.25 10.10 4.46
CA ARG A 317 27.90 10.15 3.91
C ARG A 317 27.94 10.25 2.38
N ILE A 318 27.12 9.45 1.67
CA ILE A 318 26.95 9.55 0.21
C ILE A 318 25.98 10.70 -0.11
N PHE A 319 24.85 10.73 0.59
CA PHE A 319 23.83 11.75 0.43
C PHE A 319 23.92 12.79 1.56
N ARG A 320 23.47 14.03 1.32
CA ARG A 320 23.37 15.06 2.39
C ARG A 320 22.52 14.55 3.55
N MET A 321 21.42 13.89 3.21
CA MET A 321 20.53 13.17 4.12
C MET A 321 19.83 12.04 3.35
N ALA A 322 19.45 10.97 4.01
CA ALA A 322 18.61 9.90 3.47
C ALA A 322 17.35 9.82 4.35
N PRO A 323 16.19 9.49 3.78
CA PRO A 323 15.89 9.13 2.38
C PRO A 323 16.13 10.28 1.37
N LEU A 324 16.04 9.98 0.04
CA LEU A 324 16.41 10.91 -1.04
C LEU A 324 15.61 12.21 -1.08
N HIS A 325 14.33 12.19 -0.71
CA HIS A 325 13.53 13.42 -0.67
C HIS A 325 14.19 14.49 0.21
N HIS A 326 14.72 14.14 1.38
CA HIS A 326 15.46 15.07 2.24
C HIS A 326 16.78 15.56 1.62
N HIS A 327 17.44 14.71 0.82
CA HIS A 327 18.63 15.16 0.08
C HIS A 327 18.31 16.30 -0.89
N PHE A 328 17.15 16.24 -1.58
CA PHE A 328 16.73 17.30 -2.51
C PHE A 328 16.29 18.57 -1.77
N GLU A 329 15.60 18.43 -0.62
CA GLU A 329 15.27 19.58 0.23
C GLU A 329 16.55 20.32 0.68
N LEU A 330 17.56 19.58 1.18
CA LEU A 330 18.85 20.14 1.59
C LEU A 330 19.68 20.68 0.41
N LYS A 331 19.31 20.38 -0.85
CA LYS A 331 19.82 21.05 -2.05
C LYS A 331 19.10 22.35 -2.37
N GLY A 332 18.06 22.71 -1.59
CA GLY A 332 17.29 23.94 -1.79
C GLY A 332 16.07 23.77 -2.71
N TRP A 333 15.63 22.54 -2.98
CA TRP A 333 14.38 22.36 -3.71
C TRP A 333 13.19 22.56 -2.76
N PRO A 334 12.19 23.36 -3.13
CA PRO A 334 10.98 23.50 -2.34
C PRO A 334 10.22 22.17 -2.32
N GLU A 335 9.60 21.84 -1.19
CA GLU A 335 8.89 20.58 -0.94
C GLU A 335 7.89 20.21 -2.05
N PRO A 336 7.00 21.11 -2.52
CA PRO A 336 6.05 20.75 -3.60
C PRO A 336 6.74 20.32 -4.90
N ARG A 337 7.93 20.86 -5.19
CA ARG A 337 8.69 20.46 -6.38
C ARG A 337 9.20 19.02 -6.26
N VAL A 338 9.67 18.62 -5.08
CA VAL A 338 10.12 17.25 -4.83
C VAL A 338 8.93 16.32 -4.99
N ILE A 339 7.82 16.61 -4.32
CA ILE A 339 6.59 15.80 -4.32
C ILE A 339 6.10 15.56 -5.75
N VAL A 340 5.86 16.61 -6.52
CA VAL A 340 5.32 16.51 -7.89
C VAL A 340 6.26 15.72 -8.81
N ARG A 341 7.57 15.91 -8.69
CA ARG A 341 8.55 15.16 -9.50
C ARG A 341 8.53 13.66 -9.18
N PHE A 342 8.40 13.29 -7.92
CA PHE A 342 8.30 11.89 -7.49
C PHE A 342 6.98 11.27 -7.98
N TRP A 343 5.90 12.02 -7.98
CA TRP A 343 4.63 11.60 -8.58
C TRP A 343 4.77 11.32 -10.09
N ILE A 344 5.41 12.22 -10.83
CA ILE A 344 5.66 12.05 -12.27
C ILE A 344 6.52 10.79 -12.52
N ILE A 345 7.57 10.58 -11.73
CA ILE A 345 8.39 9.38 -11.81
C ILE A 345 7.54 8.14 -11.56
N THR A 346 6.66 8.16 -10.56
CA THR A 346 5.75 7.04 -10.28
C THR A 346 4.81 6.76 -11.45
N VAL A 347 4.24 7.79 -12.10
CA VAL A 347 3.41 7.60 -13.31
C VAL A 347 4.18 6.86 -14.38
N ILE A 348 5.43 7.30 -14.66
CA ILE A 348 6.27 6.65 -15.68
C ILE A 348 6.51 5.17 -15.32
N LEU A 349 6.88 4.89 -14.06
CA LEU A 349 7.18 3.54 -13.60
C LEU A 349 5.94 2.63 -13.60
N VAL A 350 4.78 3.17 -13.25
CA VAL A 350 3.50 2.46 -13.31
C VAL A 350 3.14 2.12 -14.76
N LEU A 351 3.32 3.05 -15.68
CA LEU A 351 3.09 2.78 -17.11
C LEU A 351 4.06 1.72 -17.66
N VAL A 352 5.34 1.75 -17.26
CA VAL A 352 6.31 0.70 -17.59
C VAL A 352 5.86 -0.65 -17.02
N GLY A 353 5.40 -0.69 -15.77
CA GLY A 353 4.86 -1.90 -15.15
C GLY A 353 3.63 -2.44 -15.89
N LEU A 354 2.67 -1.58 -16.24
CA LEU A 354 1.48 -1.98 -17.01
C LEU A 354 1.84 -2.47 -18.43
N ALA A 355 2.88 -1.91 -19.05
CA ALA A 355 3.34 -2.37 -20.37
C ALA A 355 3.80 -3.83 -20.33
N THR A 356 4.27 -4.34 -19.19
CA THR A 356 4.65 -5.76 -19.03
C THR A 356 3.49 -6.72 -19.23
N LEU A 357 2.23 -6.29 -19.12
CA LEU A 357 1.06 -7.13 -19.44
C LEU A 357 1.06 -7.65 -20.88
N LYS A 358 1.63 -6.89 -21.82
CA LYS A 358 1.63 -7.27 -23.24
C LYS A 358 3.03 -7.53 -23.80
N ILE A 359 4.06 -6.93 -23.22
CA ILE A 359 5.46 -7.14 -23.60
C ILE A 359 5.96 -8.42 -22.89
N ARG A 360 5.51 -9.55 -23.37
CA ARG A 360 5.95 -10.86 -22.90
C ARG A 360 6.25 -11.75 -24.09
#